data_a71263944b227217ead0ba03b95658fc
#
_entry.id   a71263944b227217ead0ba03b95658fc
#
_cell.length_a   1.000
_cell.length_b   1.000
_cell.length_c   1.000
_cell.angle_alpha   90.00
_cell.angle_beta   90.00
_cell.angle_gamma   90.00
#
_symmetry.space_group_name_H-M   'P 1'
#
loop_
_entity.id
_entity.type
_entity.pdbx_description
1 polymer ?
#
loop_
_entity_poly.entity_id
_entity_poly.type
_entity_poly.pdbx_seq_one_letter_code
_entity_poly.pdbx_strand_id
1 'polypeptide(L)'
;MPARDWAAVADEAVRARGALQKPGELTRLLEVLAGAQPEVIVEIGSDAGGTLWAWSQLPGPPRVIGVDLPGGPYSSGSRLDSHGATVIIGDSHLPATLELVRQQLDGQEADVLFIDGDHTYAGAKADWLAYRQLVRPGGLVVLHDVAPHDNPSVGVNYLWQEIACHYPTQEIISDPQDRWAGIGVLTLSPLDAAGPRMLAAR
;
A
#
# COMPACT_ATOMS: atom_id res chain seq x y z
N MET A 1 1.33 -7.13 27.54
CA MET A 1 1.08 -5.70 27.27
C MET A 1 -0.39 -5.53 26.96
N PRO A 2 -1.07 -4.42 27.37
CA PRO A 2 -2.43 -4.18 26.94
C PRO A 2 -2.48 -4.15 25.40
N ALA A 3 -3.57 -4.64 24.83
CA ALA A 3 -3.79 -4.58 23.40
C ALA A 3 -3.72 -3.11 22.93
N ARG A 4 -3.02 -2.85 21.84
CA ARG A 4 -2.90 -1.49 21.31
C ARG A 4 -4.25 -1.03 20.76
N ASP A 5 -4.62 0.19 21.04
CA ASP A 5 -5.84 0.81 20.51
C ASP A 5 -5.56 1.28 19.05
N TRP A 6 -5.87 0.40 18.09
CA TRP A 6 -5.68 0.69 16.67
C TRP A 6 -6.62 1.76 16.15
N ALA A 7 -7.80 1.93 16.79
CA ALA A 7 -8.71 2.99 16.41
C ALA A 7 -8.12 4.37 16.74
N ALA A 8 -7.50 4.52 17.92
CA ALA A 8 -6.79 5.75 18.27
C ALA A 8 -5.61 6.03 17.33
N VAL A 9 -4.86 4.99 16.94
CA VAL A 9 -3.75 5.14 15.96
C VAL A 9 -4.29 5.60 14.61
N ALA A 10 -5.34 4.97 14.07
CA ALA A 10 -5.93 5.34 12.80
C ALA A 10 -6.52 6.76 12.82
N ASP A 11 -7.18 7.14 13.91
CA ASP A 11 -7.73 8.48 14.07
C ASP A 11 -6.63 9.55 14.10
N GLU A 12 -5.52 9.31 14.80
CA GLU A 12 -4.35 10.19 14.79
C GLU A 12 -3.70 10.28 13.41
N ALA A 13 -3.52 9.12 12.71
CA ALA A 13 -2.96 9.10 11.36
C ALA A 13 -3.74 9.99 10.39
N VAL A 14 -5.06 9.91 10.43
CA VAL A 14 -5.94 10.68 9.54
C VAL A 14 -6.05 12.14 9.96
N ARG A 15 -6.35 12.43 11.24
CA ARG A 15 -6.67 13.79 11.68
C ARG A 15 -5.46 14.66 11.93
N ALA A 16 -4.32 14.06 12.31
CA ALA A 16 -3.15 14.81 12.74
C ALA A 16 -1.93 14.60 11.84
N ARG A 17 -1.88 13.54 11.04
CA ARG A 17 -0.71 13.15 10.24
C ARG A 17 -0.95 13.19 8.73
N GLY A 18 -2.19 13.42 8.28
CA GLY A 18 -2.53 13.60 6.88
C GLY A 18 -2.75 12.31 6.09
N ALA A 19 -3.00 11.17 6.74
CA ALA A 19 -3.48 9.99 6.03
C ALA A 19 -4.85 10.23 5.41
N LEU A 20 -5.05 9.79 4.17
CA LEU A 20 -6.29 10.04 3.41
C LEU A 20 -7.28 8.87 3.46
N GLN A 21 -6.99 7.83 4.23
CA GLN A 21 -7.85 6.67 4.43
C GLN A 21 -9.01 7.00 5.38
N LYS A 22 -10.09 6.21 5.30
CA LYS A 22 -11.14 6.25 6.34
C LYS A 22 -10.59 5.65 7.64
N PRO A 23 -10.77 6.32 8.80
CA PRO A 23 -10.21 5.82 10.07
C PRO A 23 -10.63 4.39 10.41
N GLY A 24 -11.90 4.02 10.16
CA GLY A 24 -12.39 2.66 10.42
C GLY A 24 -11.73 1.59 9.52
N GLU A 25 -11.44 1.92 8.26
CA GLU A 25 -10.76 1.02 7.33
C GLU A 25 -9.29 0.88 7.69
N LEU A 26 -8.62 2.00 8.00
CA LEU A 26 -7.23 1.98 8.48
C LEU A 26 -7.08 1.21 9.80
N THR A 27 -8.04 1.35 10.74
CA THR A 27 -8.07 0.55 11.97
C THR A 27 -8.01 -0.95 11.66
N ARG A 28 -8.89 -1.41 10.78
CA ARG A 28 -8.97 -2.83 10.42
C ARG A 28 -7.72 -3.30 9.67
N LEU A 29 -7.15 -2.46 8.79
CA LEU A 29 -5.89 -2.78 8.14
C LEU A 29 -4.76 -2.91 9.17
N LEU A 30 -4.67 -2.01 10.15
CA LEU A 30 -3.66 -2.08 11.21
C LEU A 30 -3.81 -3.35 12.06
N GLU A 31 -5.05 -3.81 12.32
CA GLU A 31 -5.29 -5.10 12.99
C GLU A 31 -4.74 -6.28 12.16
N VAL A 32 -4.98 -6.28 10.85
CA VAL A 32 -4.45 -7.31 9.93
C VAL A 32 -2.93 -7.30 9.92
N LEU A 33 -2.31 -6.12 9.75
CA LEU A 33 -0.86 -5.98 9.70
C LEU A 33 -0.19 -6.32 11.05
N ALA A 34 -0.82 -5.94 12.16
CA ALA A 34 -0.32 -6.31 13.51
C ALA A 34 -0.32 -7.84 13.71
N GLY A 35 -1.32 -8.53 13.16
CA GLY A 35 -1.36 -10.00 13.15
C GLY A 35 -0.32 -10.63 12.23
N ALA A 36 -0.04 -10.02 11.09
CA ALA A 36 0.95 -10.48 10.12
C ALA A 36 2.40 -10.21 10.54
N GLN A 37 2.64 -9.22 11.42
CA GLN A 37 3.96 -8.82 11.94
C GLN A 37 5.00 -8.59 10.82
N PRO A 38 4.76 -7.68 9.86
CA PRO A 38 5.68 -7.44 8.75
C PRO A 38 7.00 -6.87 9.24
N GLU A 39 8.11 -7.31 8.65
CA GLU A 39 9.45 -6.74 8.86
C GLU A 39 9.77 -5.65 7.82
N VAL A 40 9.23 -5.77 6.61
CA VAL A 40 9.45 -4.83 5.50
C VAL A 40 8.13 -4.48 4.82
N ILE A 41 7.84 -3.17 4.75
CA ILE A 41 6.70 -2.62 3.99
C ILE A 41 7.22 -1.73 2.86
N VAL A 42 6.71 -1.94 1.65
CA VAL A 42 6.86 -1.01 0.53
C VAL A 42 5.53 -0.28 0.33
N GLU A 43 5.55 1.03 0.21
CA GLU A 43 4.38 1.87 0.01
C GLU A 43 4.55 2.74 -1.24
N ILE A 44 3.55 2.72 -2.13
CA ILE A 44 3.47 3.56 -3.31
C ILE A 44 2.40 4.62 -3.07
N GLY A 45 2.81 5.90 -3.05
CA GLY A 45 1.96 7.03 -2.69
C GLY A 45 1.99 7.29 -1.18
N SER A 46 2.98 8.06 -0.72
CA SER A 46 3.14 8.34 0.72
C SER A 46 2.57 9.70 1.13
N ASP A 47 2.28 10.60 0.18
CA ASP A 47 1.73 11.93 0.39
C ASP A 47 2.31 12.62 1.64
N ALA A 48 1.48 12.98 2.63
CA ALA A 48 1.92 13.65 3.86
C ALA A 48 2.57 12.71 4.90
N GLY A 49 2.63 11.39 4.63
CA GLY A 49 3.26 10.39 5.52
C GLY A 49 2.41 9.90 6.68
N GLY A 50 1.11 10.16 6.63
CA GLY A 50 0.20 9.70 7.68
C GLY A 50 0.17 8.18 7.81
N THR A 51 0.22 7.46 6.70
CA THR A 51 0.33 6.00 6.66
C THR A 51 1.71 5.53 7.09
N LEU A 52 2.80 6.20 6.69
CA LEU A 52 4.17 5.90 7.17
C LEU A 52 4.24 5.97 8.70
N TRP A 53 3.59 6.99 9.28
CA TRP A 53 3.48 7.08 10.74
C TRP A 53 2.69 5.90 11.32
N ALA A 54 1.56 5.54 10.71
CA ALA A 54 0.74 4.42 11.18
C ALA A 54 1.53 3.10 11.18
N TRP A 55 2.31 2.84 10.12
CA TRP A 55 3.16 1.64 10.05
C TRP A 55 4.24 1.64 11.13
N SER A 56 4.81 2.80 11.49
CA SER A 56 5.78 2.90 12.59
C SER A 56 5.20 2.53 13.95
N GLN A 57 3.88 2.47 14.07
CA GLN A 57 3.17 2.10 15.28
C GLN A 57 2.96 0.58 15.42
N LEU A 58 3.24 -0.23 14.40
CA LEU A 58 3.09 -1.69 14.45
C LEU A 58 4.04 -2.33 15.49
N PRO A 59 3.69 -3.49 16.07
CA PRO A 59 4.57 -4.21 16.99
C PRO A 59 5.84 -4.66 16.28
N GLY A 60 7.04 -4.30 16.82
CA GLY A 60 8.29 -4.49 16.12
C GLY A 60 8.30 -3.66 14.84
N PRO A 61 8.41 -2.31 14.92
CA PRO A 61 8.17 -1.42 13.79
C PRO A 61 8.90 -1.90 12.54
N PRO A 62 8.19 -2.07 11.41
CA PRO A 62 8.81 -2.54 10.18
C PRO A 62 9.77 -1.49 9.60
N ARG A 63 10.71 -1.94 8.79
CA ARG A 63 11.38 -1.06 7.85
C ARG A 63 10.42 -0.68 6.74
N VAL A 64 10.22 0.62 6.52
CA VAL A 64 9.30 1.13 5.52
C VAL A 64 10.07 1.83 4.40
N ILE A 65 9.74 1.51 3.16
CA ILE A 65 10.24 2.15 1.95
C ILE A 65 9.03 2.76 1.25
N GLY A 66 8.94 4.09 1.29
CA GLY A 66 7.91 4.85 0.60
C GLY A 66 8.38 5.31 -0.78
N VAL A 67 7.47 5.42 -1.72
CA VAL A 67 7.68 6.05 -3.03
C VAL A 67 6.66 7.16 -3.19
N ASP A 68 7.10 8.36 -3.58
CA ASP A 68 6.20 9.48 -3.84
C ASP A 68 6.69 10.33 -5.01
N LEU A 69 5.75 11.01 -5.68
CA LEU A 69 6.05 11.81 -6.87
C LEU A 69 6.88 13.06 -6.53
N PRO A 70 7.73 13.53 -7.47
CA PRO A 70 8.32 14.86 -7.39
C PRO A 70 7.21 15.93 -7.33
N GLY A 71 7.37 16.90 -6.42
CA GLY A 71 6.39 17.97 -6.22
C GLY A 71 5.39 17.72 -5.09
N GLY A 72 5.35 16.50 -4.55
CA GLY A 72 4.61 16.18 -3.35
C GLY A 72 5.24 16.78 -2.08
N PRO A 73 4.64 16.54 -0.91
CA PRO A 73 5.06 17.13 0.36
C PRO A 73 6.53 16.86 0.71
N TYR A 74 7.05 15.67 0.39
CA TYR A 74 8.46 15.30 0.67
C TYR A 74 9.47 15.98 -0.26
N SER A 75 9.08 16.39 -1.47
CA SER A 75 9.97 17.03 -2.43
C SER A 75 10.07 18.55 -2.25
N SER A 76 9.16 19.18 -1.50
CA SER A 76 9.09 20.63 -1.31
C SER A 76 10.14 21.20 -0.33
N GLY A 77 11.06 20.37 0.19
CA GLY A 77 12.05 20.78 1.18
C GLY A 77 11.46 21.03 2.58
N SER A 78 10.16 20.87 2.76
CA SER A 78 9.55 20.74 4.07
C SER A 78 10.09 19.45 4.69
N ARG A 79 10.69 19.55 5.88
CA ARG A 79 11.08 18.38 6.67
C ARG A 79 9.82 17.71 7.18
N LEU A 80 9.12 17.00 6.32
CA LEU A 80 8.13 16.05 6.79
C LEU A 80 8.88 14.93 7.50
N ASP A 81 8.39 14.60 8.67
CA ASP A 81 8.91 13.46 9.41
C ASP A 81 8.48 12.18 8.68
N SER A 82 9.45 11.49 8.08
CA SER A 82 9.21 10.18 7.45
C SER A 82 8.97 9.07 8.48
N HIS A 83 8.98 9.40 9.78
CA HIS A 83 8.77 8.46 10.87
C HIS A 83 9.71 7.24 10.83
N GLY A 84 10.92 7.45 10.33
CA GLY A 84 11.93 6.41 10.16
C GLY A 84 11.84 5.66 8.83
N ALA A 85 10.88 5.98 7.96
CA ALA A 85 10.81 5.43 6.61
C ALA A 85 11.89 6.04 5.69
N THR A 86 12.33 5.26 4.70
CA THR A 86 13.09 5.76 3.56
C THR A 86 12.12 6.15 2.46
N VAL A 87 12.04 7.44 2.12
CA VAL A 87 11.16 7.91 1.03
C VAL A 87 11.97 8.17 -0.23
N ILE A 88 11.61 7.49 -1.31
CA ILE A 88 12.17 7.64 -2.66
C ILE A 88 11.27 8.62 -3.42
N ILE A 89 11.85 9.75 -3.85
CA ILE A 89 11.14 10.71 -4.69
C ILE A 89 11.31 10.30 -6.15
N GLY A 90 10.23 9.86 -6.77
CA GLY A 90 10.22 9.39 -8.15
C GLY A 90 8.83 8.93 -8.61
N ASP A 91 8.64 8.91 -9.92
CA ASP A 91 7.46 8.30 -10.53
C ASP A 91 7.57 6.78 -10.40
N SER A 92 6.61 6.14 -9.73
CA SER A 92 6.58 4.69 -9.49
C SER A 92 6.53 3.88 -10.79
N HIS A 93 6.02 4.45 -11.87
CA HIS A 93 5.94 3.80 -13.18
C HIS A 93 7.28 3.76 -13.92
N LEU A 94 8.30 4.49 -13.46
CA LEU A 94 9.61 4.49 -14.08
C LEU A 94 10.47 3.32 -13.61
N PRO A 95 11.13 2.58 -14.52
CA PRO A 95 12.05 1.50 -14.13
C PRO A 95 13.16 1.94 -13.18
N ALA A 96 13.61 3.20 -13.29
CA ALA A 96 14.63 3.75 -12.40
C ALA A 96 14.15 3.83 -10.94
N THR A 97 12.88 4.19 -10.71
CA THR A 97 12.29 4.25 -9.36
C THR A 97 12.16 2.84 -8.77
N LEU A 98 11.69 1.88 -9.57
CA LEU A 98 11.63 0.47 -9.15
C LEU A 98 13.01 -0.06 -8.76
N GLU A 99 14.05 0.31 -9.53
CA GLU A 99 15.42 -0.10 -9.23
C GLU A 99 15.93 0.51 -7.92
N LEU A 100 15.60 1.77 -7.62
CA LEU A 100 15.90 2.37 -6.32
C LEU A 100 15.23 1.64 -5.17
N VAL A 101 13.97 1.19 -5.34
CA VAL A 101 13.28 0.36 -4.32
C VAL A 101 14.01 -0.97 -4.13
N ARG A 102 14.45 -1.64 -5.22
CA ARG A 102 15.25 -2.88 -5.12
C ARG A 102 16.56 -2.67 -4.37
N GLN A 103 17.26 -1.57 -4.64
CA GLN A 103 18.48 -1.22 -3.92
C GLN A 103 18.23 -0.99 -2.43
N GLN A 104 17.12 -0.31 -2.10
CA GLN A 104 16.73 -0.16 -0.70
C GLN A 104 16.35 -1.49 -0.06
N LEU A 105 15.75 -2.42 -0.76
CA LEU A 105 15.45 -3.76 -0.24
C LEU A 105 16.71 -4.58 0.06
N ASP A 106 17.83 -4.31 -0.62
CA ASP A 106 19.13 -4.95 -0.40
C ASP A 106 19.04 -6.49 -0.39
N GLY A 107 18.33 -7.04 -1.39
CA GLY A 107 18.12 -8.47 -1.55
C GLY A 107 17.06 -9.09 -0.64
N GLN A 108 16.42 -8.31 0.24
CA GLN A 108 15.24 -8.75 0.98
C GLN A 108 13.98 -8.64 0.12
N GLU A 109 12.97 -9.43 0.43
CA GLU A 109 11.63 -9.28 -0.13
C GLU A 109 10.75 -8.49 0.85
N ALA A 110 9.75 -7.80 0.32
CA ALA A 110 8.75 -7.12 1.14
C ALA A 110 7.75 -8.12 1.73
N ASP A 111 7.33 -7.91 2.96
CA ASP A 111 6.20 -8.63 3.56
C ASP A 111 4.86 -8.05 3.12
N VAL A 112 4.85 -6.74 2.91
CA VAL A 112 3.66 -5.98 2.52
C VAL A 112 4.02 -4.98 1.43
N LEU A 113 3.17 -4.90 0.40
CA LEU A 113 3.12 -3.83 -0.58
C LEU A 113 1.80 -3.09 -0.41
N PHE A 114 1.85 -1.79 -0.12
CA PHE A 114 0.67 -0.92 -0.10
C PHE A 114 0.68 -0.02 -1.35
N ILE A 115 -0.39 -0.07 -2.16
CA ILE A 115 -0.55 0.68 -3.41
C ILE A 115 -1.66 1.72 -3.20
N ASP A 116 -1.28 2.98 -3.19
CA ASP A 116 -2.14 4.14 -3.00
C ASP A 116 -1.58 5.38 -3.75
N GLY A 117 -0.99 5.16 -4.94
CA GLY A 117 -0.32 6.20 -5.74
C GLY A 117 -1.23 6.76 -6.83
N ASP A 118 -1.14 6.23 -8.05
CA ASP A 118 -2.02 6.60 -9.16
C ASP A 118 -3.34 5.84 -9.08
N HIS A 119 -4.43 6.55 -8.75
CA HIS A 119 -5.76 5.96 -8.58
C HIS A 119 -6.45 5.57 -9.90
N THR A 120 -5.85 5.85 -11.07
CA THR A 120 -6.41 5.36 -12.34
C THR A 120 -6.23 3.85 -12.46
N TYR A 121 -7.12 3.19 -13.22
CA TYR A 121 -6.95 1.76 -13.51
C TYR A 121 -5.57 1.44 -14.10
N ALA A 122 -5.11 2.27 -15.04
CA ALA A 122 -3.84 2.04 -15.73
C ALA A 122 -2.64 2.22 -14.79
N GLY A 123 -2.66 3.26 -13.95
CA GLY A 123 -1.60 3.55 -12.99
C GLY A 123 -1.51 2.50 -11.89
N ALA A 124 -2.63 2.20 -11.22
CA ALA A 124 -2.66 1.16 -10.20
C ALA A 124 -2.25 -0.22 -10.76
N LYS A 125 -2.61 -0.51 -12.03
CA LYS A 125 -2.19 -1.75 -12.70
C LYS A 125 -0.69 -1.75 -13.00
N ALA A 126 -0.11 -0.62 -13.38
CA ALA A 126 1.33 -0.50 -13.58
C ALA A 126 2.09 -0.75 -12.26
N ASP A 127 1.65 -0.14 -11.16
CA ASP A 127 2.22 -0.36 -9.83
C ASP A 127 2.08 -1.82 -9.38
N TRP A 128 0.89 -2.41 -9.54
CA TRP A 128 0.68 -3.83 -9.26
C TRP A 128 1.65 -4.73 -10.03
N LEU A 129 1.79 -4.53 -11.34
CA LEU A 129 2.65 -5.37 -12.19
C LEU A 129 4.14 -5.18 -11.87
N ALA A 130 4.56 -3.94 -11.56
CA ALA A 130 5.95 -3.62 -11.29
C ALA A 130 6.39 -4.08 -9.89
N TYR A 131 5.59 -3.84 -8.86
CA TYR A 131 6.03 -3.97 -7.47
C TYR A 131 5.63 -5.28 -6.79
N ARG A 132 4.56 -5.98 -7.22
CA ARG A 132 4.17 -7.27 -6.61
C ARG A 132 5.28 -8.31 -6.63
N GLN A 133 6.19 -8.25 -7.60
CA GLN A 133 7.33 -9.15 -7.71
C GLN A 133 8.40 -8.95 -6.62
N LEU A 134 8.29 -7.87 -5.85
CA LEU A 134 9.17 -7.58 -4.70
C LEU A 134 8.62 -8.18 -3.41
N VAL A 135 7.39 -8.67 -3.42
CA VAL A 135 6.72 -9.23 -2.25
C VAL A 135 6.99 -10.73 -2.17
N ARG A 136 7.36 -11.21 -1.00
CA ARG A 136 7.62 -12.63 -0.78
C ARG A 136 6.37 -13.49 -0.99
N PRO A 137 6.53 -14.79 -1.28
CA PRO A 137 5.44 -15.75 -1.23
C PRO A 137 4.74 -15.74 0.13
N GLY A 138 3.41 -15.66 0.13
CA GLY A 138 2.60 -15.52 1.34
C GLY A 138 2.59 -14.10 1.93
N GLY A 139 3.28 -13.15 1.32
CA GLY A 139 3.19 -11.73 1.67
C GLY A 139 1.87 -11.11 1.23
N LEU A 140 1.60 -9.92 1.72
CA LEU A 140 0.35 -9.21 1.47
C LEU A 140 0.54 -8.12 0.40
N VAL A 141 -0.43 -7.98 -0.49
CA VAL A 141 -0.58 -6.76 -1.29
C VAL A 141 -1.89 -6.10 -0.91
N VAL A 142 -1.79 -4.83 -0.63
CA VAL A 142 -2.90 -3.99 -0.18
C VAL A 142 -3.13 -2.89 -1.21
N LEU A 143 -4.36 -2.74 -1.67
CA LEU A 143 -4.78 -1.67 -2.56
C LEU A 143 -5.79 -0.77 -1.85
N HIS A 144 -5.61 0.55 -1.96
CA HIS A 144 -6.63 1.52 -1.56
C HIS A 144 -7.61 1.76 -2.72
N ASP A 145 -8.77 2.37 -2.46
CA ASP A 145 -9.83 2.70 -3.42
C ASP A 145 -10.45 1.49 -4.15
N VAL A 146 -10.59 0.36 -3.45
CA VAL A 146 -11.21 -0.84 -4.04
C VAL A 146 -12.74 -0.79 -4.07
N ALA A 147 -13.38 0.12 -3.31
CA ALA A 147 -14.82 0.35 -3.42
C ALA A 147 -15.18 1.04 -4.75
N PRO A 148 -16.41 0.86 -5.26
CA PRO A 148 -16.90 1.68 -6.38
C PRO A 148 -16.77 3.17 -6.06
N HIS A 149 -16.30 3.97 -7.02
CA HIS A 149 -15.97 5.37 -6.78
C HIS A 149 -16.84 6.31 -7.63
N ASP A 150 -17.31 7.46 -7.06
CA ASP A 150 -18.09 8.45 -7.81
C ASP A 150 -17.22 9.32 -8.73
N ASN A 151 -15.92 9.43 -8.43
CA ASN A 151 -14.98 10.07 -9.35
C ASN A 151 -14.62 9.09 -10.48
N PRO A 152 -14.99 9.37 -11.74
CA PRO A 152 -14.74 8.46 -12.86
C PRO A 152 -13.25 8.29 -13.22
N SER A 153 -12.37 9.14 -12.68
CA SER A 153 -10.93 9.01 -12.87
C SER A 153 -10.32 7.95 -11.94
N VAL A 154 -11.02 7.56 -10.87
CA VAL A 154 -10.58 6.49 -9.97
C VAL A 154 -11.02 5.14 -10.54
N GLY A 155 -10.07 4.27 -10.79
CA GLY A 155 -10.29 2.99 -11.45
C GLY A 155 -9.68 1.78 -10.74
N VAL A 156 -9.19 1.96 -9.51
CA VAL A 156 -8.59 0.87 -8.72
C VAL A 156 -9.58 -0.25 -8.46
N ASN A 157 -10.86 0.07 -8.27
CA ASN A 157 -11.91 -0.92 -8.09
C ASN A 157 -12.04 -1.89 -9.28
N TYR A 158 -11.79 -1.44 -10.51
CA TYR A 158 -11.80 -2.32 -11.70
C TYR A 158 -10.59 -3.26 -11.69
N LEU A 159 -9.41 -2.73 -11.33
CA LEU A 159 -8.22 -3.57 -11.14
C LEU A 159 -8.46 -4.60 -10.04
N TRP A 160 -9.03 -4.17 -8.91
CA TRP A 160 -9.34 -5.08 -7.81
C TRP A 160 -10.23 -6.23 -8.24
N GLN A 161 -11.31 -5.96 -8.97
CA GLN A 161 -12.20 -6.99 -9.51
C GLN A 161 -11.48 -7.96 -10.46
N GLU A 162 -10.50 -7.47 -11.23
CA GLU A 162 -9.71 -8.30 -12.15
C GLU A 162 -8.79 -9.26 -11.37
N ILE A 163 -8.14 -8.80 -10.31
CA ILE A 163 -7.09 -9.58 -9.63
C ILE A 163 -7.62 -10.39 -8.44
N ALA A 164 -8.63 -9.91 -7.71
CA ALA A 164 -9.10 -10.51 -6.47
C ALA A 164 -9.61 -11.95 -6.64
N CYS A 165 -10.15 -12.30 -7.82
CA CYS A 165 -10.62 -13.65 -8.08
C CYS A 165 -9.51 -14.71 -8.18
N HIS A 166 -8.24 -14.31 -8.22
CA HIS A 166 -7.10 -15.21 -8.36
C HIS A 166 -6.35 -15.47 -7.05
N TYR A 167 -6.70 -14.77 -5.96
CA TYR A 167 -5.99 -14.81 -4.69
C TYR A 167 -6.94 -14.96 -3.49
N PRO A 168 -6.48 -15.47 -2.34
CA PRO A 168 -7.17 -15.26 -1.08
C PRO A 168 -7.23 -13.77 -0.77
N THR A 169 -8.43 -13.23 -0.56
CA THR A 169 -8.66 -11.79 -0.37
C THR A 169 -9.51 -11.48 0.84
N GLN A 170 -9.35 -10.25 1.34
CA GLN A 170 -10.24 -9.62 2.30
C GLN A 170 -10.52 -8.19 1.82
N GLU A 171 -11.78 -7.79 1.81
CA GLU A 171 -12.18 -6.40 1.60
C GLU A 171 -12.51 -5.74 2.94
N ILE A 172 -12.03 -4.52 3.12
CA ILE A 172 -12.27 -3.68 4.28
C ILE A 172 -12.98 -2.42 3.78
N ILE A 173 -14.30 -2.44 3.83
CA ILE A 173 -15.17 -1.34 3.40
C ILE A 173 -16.07 -1.01 4.59
N SER A 174 -15.95 0.21 5.12
CA SER A 174 -16.68 0.64 6.32
C SER A 174 -18.16 0.91 6.03
N ASP A 175 -18.46 1.46 4.86
CA ASP A 175 -19.82 1.64 4.37
C ASP A 175 -19.87 1.31 2.86
N PRO A 176 -20.55 0.23 2.47
CA PRO A 176 -20.70 -0.15 1.07
C PRO A 176 -21.48 0.86 0.21
N GLN A 177 -22.21 1.79 0.83
CA GLN A 177 -22.93 2.85 0.13
C GLN A 177 -22.05 4.08 -0.12
N ASP A 178 -20.97 4.22 0.62
CA ASP A 178 -19.94 5.23 0.37
C ASP A 178 -19.18 4.88 -0.92
N ARG A 179 -19.29 5.74 -1.89
CA ARG A 179 -18.69 5.53 -3.19
C ARG A 179 -17.31 6.17 -3.27
N TRP A 180 -16.44 5.79 -2.34
CA TRP A 180 -15.03 6.16 -2.29
C TRP A 180 -14.27 5.32 -1.29
N ALA A 181 -12.90 5.26 -1.41
CA ALA A 181 -12.00 4.50 -0.55
C ALA A 181 -12.24 2.98 -0.59
N GLY A 182 -12.19 2.31 0.55
CA GLY A 182 -12.15 0.86 0.65
C GLY A 182 -10.73 0.31 0.48
N ILE A 183 -10.40 -0.71 1.26
CA ILE A 183 -9.09 -1.36 1.24
C ILE A 183 -9.26 -2.81 0.86
N GLY A 184 -8.53 -3.25 -0.17
CA GLY A 184 -8.42 -4.64 -0.56
C GLY A 184 -7.09 -5.22 -0.09
N VAL A 185 -7.12 -6.35 0.59
CA VAL A 185 -5.95 -7.10 1.01
C VAL A 185 -5.95 -8.44 0.30
N LEU A 186 -4.87 -8.78 -0.38
CA LEU A 186 -4.67 -10.11 -0.96
C LEU A 186 -3.36 -10.74 -0.47
N THR A 187 -3.33 -12.08 -0.44
CA THR A 187 -2.13 -12.84 -0.11
C THR A 187 -1.55 -13.43 -1.39
N LEU A 188 -0.28 -13.10 -1.69
CA LEU A 188 0.40 -13.64 -2.86
C LEU A 188 0.65 -15.15 -2.72
N SER A 189 0.33 -15.90 -3.77
CA SER A 189 0.60 -17.33 -3.78
C SER A 189 2.09 -17.60 -4.06
N PRO A 190 2.62 -18.75 -3.62
CA PRO A 190 3.97 -19.18 -3.96
C PRO A 190 4.23 -19.31 -5.47
N LEU A 191 3.18 -19.42 -6.27
CA LEU A 191 3.28 -19.56 -7.74
C LEU A 191 3.56 -18.24 -8.44
N ASP A 192 3.28 -17.10 -7.80
CA ASP A 192 3.48 -15.77 -8.37
C ASP A 192 4.93 -15.27 -8.24
N ALA A 193 5.69 -15.82 -7.32
CA ALA A 193 7.11 -15.55 -7.13
C ALA A 193 7.99 -16.13 -8.27
N ALA A 194 7.43 -16.95 -9.15
CA ALA A 194 8.18 -17.64 -10.22
C ALA A 194 8.28 -16.83 -11.54
N GLY A 195 8.07 -15.51 -11.51
CA GLY A 195 8.14 -14.64 -12.69
C GLY A 195 6.89 -14.69 -13.59
N PRO A 196 6.79 -13.80 -14.60
CA PRO A 196 5.58 -13.65 -15.38
C PRO A 196 5.32 -14.91 -16.23
N ARG A 197 4.46 -15.80 -15.77
CA ARG A 197 3.76 -16.65 -16.71
C ARG A 197 2.79 -15.74 -17.44
N MET A 198 3.18 -15.32 -18.64
CA MET A 198 2.27 -14.68 -19.59
C MET A 198 0.98 -15.51 -19.63
N LEU A 199 -0.10 -14.94 -19.12
CA LEU A 199 -1.44 -15.40 -19.50
C LEU A 199 -1.52 -15.14 -21.02
N ALA A 200 -1.26 -16.19 -21.80
CA ALA A 200 -1.52 -16.17 -23.22
C ALA A 200 -3.01 -15.85 -23.40
N ALA A 201 -3.27 -14.75 -24.09
CA ALA A 201 -4.61 -14.39 -24.50
C ALA A 201 -5.26 -15.59 -25.19
N ARG A 202 -6.44 -16.00 -24.71
CA ARG A 202 -7.40 -16.81 -25.45
C ARG A 202 -8.52 -15.91 -25.96
#